data_9c1109cc6bf8c819e5cb45bf04844da1
#
_entry.id   9c1109cc6bf8c819e5cb45bf04844da1
#
_cell.length_a   1.000
_cell.length_b   1.000
_cell.length_c   1.000
_cell.angle_alpha   90.00
_cell.angle_beta   90.00
_cell.angle_gamma   90.00
#
_symmetry.space_group_name_H-M   'P 1'
#
loop_
_entity.id
_entity.type
_entity.pdbx_description
1 polymer ?
#
loop_
_entity_poly.entity_id
_entity_poly.type
_entity_poly.pdbx_seq_one_letter_code
_entity_poly.pdbx_strand_id
1 'polypeptide(L)'
;MLSSRSKQVRRDAIALSKANGGYHYGGSFSCAEILINLWDHKLTESDRFILSKGHGCWVYYVILRELGFNPTLEGHPHYEPEEGIFCTAGSMGHGLPVGIGMALARKLNNQEGKVFVLMGDGECQEGTTWESLLIAGQLKLPNLVAIVDNNGIQGSGFVKDILPVIPALMSAAESAGWRVVEIDGHNSDLLDLDLDSSSRPTLVIAQTIKGKGVSFMENVPKWHSNWLAGDLETQALEELK
;
A
#
# COMPACT_ATOMS: atom_id res chain seq x y z
N MET A 1 12.17 15.45 -6.18
CA MET A 1 12.74 14.50 -7.20
C MET A 1 12.81 13.12 -6.57
N LEU A 2 12.61 12.05 -7.38
CA LEU A 2 12.76 10.68 -6.89
C LEU A 2 14.23 10.38 -6.52
N SER A 3 14.43 9.63 -5.45
CA SER A 3 15.75 9.11 -5.09
C SER A 3 16.23 8.06 -6.11
N SER A 4 17.53 7.78 -6.14
CA SER A 4 18.10 6.70 -6.99
C SER A 4 17.47 5.34 -6.64
N ARG A 5 17.22 5.08 -5.35
CA ARG A 5 16.55 3.87 -4.85
C ARG A 5 15.14 3.75 -5.42
N SER A 6 14.37 4.82 -5.35
CA SER A 6 13.00 4.89 -5.84
C SER A 6 12.90 4.67 -7.35
N LYS A 7 13.83 5.22 -8.11
CA LYS A 7 13.93 4.98 -9.56
C LYS A 7 14.29 3.54 -9.89
N GLN A 8 15.28 2.98 -9.17
CA GLN A 8 15.72 1.59 -9.38
C GLN A 8 14.58 0.60 -9.16
N VAL A 9 13.87 0.70 -8.03
CA VAL A 9 12.76 -0.20 -7.71
C VAL A 9 11.66 -0.16 -8.79
N ARG A 10 11.37 1.02 -9.37
CA ARG A 10 10.41 1.13 -10.47
C ARG A 10 10.90 0.48 -11.75
N ARG A 11 12.19 0.62 -12.11
CA ARG A 11 12.77 -0.09 -13.26
C ARG A 11 12.68 -1.60 -13.10
N ASP A 12 13.01 -2.09 -11.91
CA ASP A 12 12.97 -3.51 -11.60
C ASP A 12 11.53 -4.04 -11.59
N ALA A 13 10.57 -3.23 -11.12
CA ALA A 13 9.14 -3.55 -11.20
C ALA A 13 8.65 -3.63 -12.65
N ILE A 14 9.11 -2.76 -13.57
CA ILE A 14 8.81 -2.88 -15.00
C ILE A 14 9.37 -4.20 -15.54
N ALA A 15 10.64 -4.50 -15.30
CA ALA A 15 11.28 -5.71 -15.80
C ALA A 15 10.60 -6.98 -15.28
N LEU A 16 10.30 -7.01 -13.98
CA LEU A 16 9.65 -8.14 -13.31
C LEU A 16 8.23 -8.36 -13.82
N SER A 17 7.46 -7.30 -13.92
CA SER A 17 6.08 -7.32 -14.42
C SER A 17 6.02 -7.81 -15.85
N LYS A 18 6.87 -7.32 -16.74
CA LYS A 18 6.92 -7.75 -18.15
C LYS A 18 7.20 -9.24 -18.31
N ALA A 19 8.16 -9.75 -17.57
CA ALA A 19 8.52 -11.15 -17.62
C ALA A 19 7.38 -12.08 -17.17
N ASN A 20 6.38 -11.54 -16.44
CA ASN A 20 5.28 -12.29 -15.85
C ASN A 20 3.89 -11.84 -16.34
N GLY A 21 3.82 -11.18 -17.50
CA GLY A 21 2.55 -10.79 -18.12
C GLY A 21 1.77 -9.75 -17.32
N GLY A 22 2.45 -8.90 -16.54
CA GLY A 22 1.82 -7.98 -15.62
C GLY A 22 1.48 -6.62 -16.22
N TYR A 23 0.67 -5.88 -15.48
CA TYR A 23 0.20 -4.53 -15.72
C TYR A 23 -0.04 -3.85 -14.37
N HIS A 24 -0.85 -2.80 -14.24
CA HIS A 24 -1.08 -2.07 -12.97
C HIS A 24 0.13 -1.26 -12.46
N TYR A 25 0.92 -0.69 -13.38
CA TYR A 25 2.08 0.14 -13.01
C TYR A 25 1.69 1.36 -12.17
N GLY A 26 0.57 2.01 -12.51
CA GLY A 26 0.13 3.21 -11.80
C GLY A 26 -0.04 3.00 -10.29
N GLY A 27 -0.69 1.89 -9.91
CA GLY A 27 -0.90 1.54 -8.51
C GLY A 27 0.36 1.05 -7.78
N SER A 28 1.30 0.43 -8.50
CA SER A 28 2.61 0.04 -7.95
C SER A 28 3.51 1.25 -7.74
N PHE A 29 3.50 2.21 -8.66
CA PHE A 29 4.39 3.37 -8.60
C PHE A 29 3.94 4.43 -7.60
N SER A 30 2.62 4.56 -7.35
CA SER A 30 2.13 5.50 -6.34
C SER A 30 2.62 5.18 -4.94
N CYS A 31 2.71 3.90 -4.57
CA CYS A 31 3.10 3.48 -3.22
C CYS A 31 4.57 3.07 -3.08
N ALA A 32 5.41 3.32 -4.09
CA ALA A 32 6.80 2.86 -4.06
C ALA A 32 7.59 3.44 -2.87
N GLU A 33 7.51 4.73 -2.61
CA GLU A 33 8.19 5.36 -1.48
C GLU A 33 7.65 4.88 -0.13
N ILE A 34 6.34 4.63 -0.03
CA ILE A 34 5.73 4.06 1.18
C ILE A 34 6.34 2.68 1.46
N LEU A 35 6.41 1.82 0.44
CA LEU A 35 6.99 0.48 0.57
C LEU A 35 8.48 0.55 0.90
N ILE A 36 9.27 1.36 0.19
CA ILE A 36 10.71 1.56 0.47
C ILE A 36 10.91 2.01 1.91
N ASN A 37 10.19 3.04 2.37
CA ASN A 37 10.31 3.55 3.73
C ASN A 37 9.96 2.51 4.79
N LEU A 38 8.94 1.68 4.53
CA LEU A 38 8.57 0.60 5.45
C LEU A 38 9.70 -0.43 5.55
N TRP A 39 10.17 -0.98 4.43
CA TRP A 39 11.14 -2.08 4.45
C TRP A 39 12.56 -1.65 4.77
N ASP A 40 13.01 -0.53 4.24
CA ASP A 40 14.37 -0.08 4.48
C ASP A 40 14.57 0.50 5.90
N HIS A 41 13.49 0.93 6.60
CA HIS A 41 13.65 1.71 7.83
C HIS A 41 12.68 1.42 8.97
N LYS A 42 11.47 0.90 8.73
CA LYS A 42 10.43 0.79 9.78
C LYS A 42 10.13 -0.64 10.20
N LEU A 43 10.03 -1.58 9.26
CA LEU A 43 9.62 -2.95 9.57
C LEU A 43 10.74 -3.72 10.26
N THR A 44 10.35 -4.52 11.24
CA THR A 44 11.19 -5.50 11.93
C THR A 44 10.74 -6.92 11.61
N GLU A 45 11.51 -7.92 11.96
CA GLU A 45 11.16 -9.34 11.76
C GLU A 45 9.85 -9.74 12.48
N SER A 46 9.53 -9.05 13.56
CA SER A 46 8.29 -9.30 14.31
C SER A 46 7.06 -8.68 13.65
N ASP A 47 7.19 -7.73 12.72
CA ASP A 47 6.07 -7.07 12.08
C ASP A 47 5.44 -7.93 10.97
N ARG A 48 4.23 -7.57 10.57
CA ARG A 48 3.54 -8.19 9.43
C ARG A 48 3.01 -7.10 8.53
N PHE A 49 3.12 -7.33 7.23
CA PHE A 49 2.62 -6.41 6.21
C PHE A 49 1.58 -7.09 5.33
N ILE A 50 0.50 -6.37 5.03
CA ILE A 50 -0.56 -6.78 4.12
C ILE A 50 -0.69 -5.75 3.01
N LEU A 51 -0.49 -6.16 1.77
CA LEU A 51 -0.83 -5.36 0.59
C LEU A 51 -2.30 -5.57 0.23
N SER A 52 -3.21 -4.81 0.84
CA SER A 52 -4.65 -4.91 0.57
C SER A 52 -4.99 -4.46 -0.86
N LYS A 53 -4.36 -3.37 -1.34
CA LYS A 53 -4.41 -2.93 -2.75
C LYS A 53 -3.57 -3.84 -3.66
N GLY A 54 -3.94 -5.10 -3.78
CA GLY A 54 -3.13 -6.15 -4.41
C GLY A 54 -2.64 -5.84 -5.84
N HIS A 55 -3.37 -5.04 -6.60
CA HIS A 55 -2.96 -4.57 -7.92
C HIS A 55 -1.67 -3.72 -7.91
N GLY A 56 -1.22 -3.22 -6.75
CA GLY A 56 0.04 -2.50 -6.56
C GLY A 56 1.26 -3.40 -6.30
N CYS A 57 1.22 -4.68 -6.64
CA CYS A 57 2.16 -5.70 -6.16
C CYS A 57 3.59 -5.65 -6.74
N TRP A 58 3.83 -5.05 -7.90
CA TRP A 58 5.11 -5.20 -8.58
C TRP A 58 6.29 -4.61 -7.81
N VAL A 59 6.12 -3.45 -7.19
CA VAL A 59 7.14 -2.87 -6.30
C VAL A 59 7.31 -3.73 -5.05
N TYR A 60 6.22 -4.26 -4.49
CA TYR A 60 6.28 -5.16 -3.34
C TYR A 60 7.06 -6.43 -3.65
N TYR A 61 6.83 -7.08 -4.79
CA TYR A 61 7.58 -8.25 -5.22
C TYR A 61 9.08 -7.96 -5.44
N VAL A 62 9.43 -6.79 -5.98
CA VAL A 62 10.85 -6.38 -6.09
C VAL A 62 11.49 -6.35 -4.71
N ILE A 63 10.86 -5.69 -3.75
CA ILE A 63 11.39 -5.57 -2.38
C ILE A 63 11.51 -6.95 -1.71
N LEU A 64 10.50 -7.82 -1.83
CA LEU A 64 10.58 -9.17 -1.28
C LEU A 64 11.74 -9.97 -1.88
N ARG A 65 11.97 -9.87 -3.19
CA ARG A 65 13.11 -10.54 -3.84
C ARG A 65 14.46 -10.02 -3.39
N GLU A 66 14.60 -8.73 -3.17
CA GLU A 66 15.83 -8.13 -2.62
C GLU A 66 16.13 -8.66 -1.20
N LEU A 67 15.11 -9.01 -0.44
CA LEU A 67 15.24 -9.64 0.88
C LEU A 67 15.48 -11.16 0.82
N GLY A 68 15.53 -11.74 -0.37
CA GLY A 68 15.81 -13.16 -0.58
C GLY A 68 14.58 -14.05 -0.67
N PHE A 69 13.37 -13.50 -0.61
CA PHE A 69 12.13 -14.23 -0.86
C PHE A 69 11.92 -14.47 -2.37
N ASN A 70 11.14 -15.49 -2.71
CA ASN A 70 10.84 -15.83 -4.10
C ASN A 70 9.33 -16.10 -4.29
N PRO A 71 8.47 -15.11 -4.04
CA PRO A 71 7.03 -15.29 -4.13
C PRO A 71 6.56 -15.62 -5.56
N THR A 72 5.42 -16.28 -5.67
CA THR A 72 4.71 -16.47 -6.93
C THR A 72 4.28 -15.12 -7.50
N LEU A 73 4.67 -14.85 -8.74
CA LEU A 73 4.46 -13.55 -9.39
C LEU A 73 3.15 -13.53 -10.17
N GLU A 74 2.12 -12.99 -9.56
CA GLU A 74 0.80 -12.79 -10.16
C GLU A 74 0.36 -11.33 -10.05
N GLY A 75 -0.68 -10.94 -10.77
CA GLY A 75 -1.21 -9.57 -10.75
C GLY A 75 -1.80 -9.14 -9.39
N HIS A 76 -2.03 -10.10 -8.49
CA HIS A 76 -2.42 -9.90 -7.09
C HIS A 76 -1.72 -10.97 -6.24
N PRO A 77 -1.13 -10.62 -5.10
CA PRO A 77 -0.45 -11.59 -4.24
C PRO A 77 -1.40 -12.63 -3.65
N HIS A 78 -0.94 -13.88 -3.60
CA HIS A 78 -1.57 -14.95 -2.85
C HIS A 78 -0.89 -15.15 -1.50
N TYR A 79 -1.60 -15.75 -0.55
CA TYR A 79 -1.07 -16.09 0.78
C TYR A 79 0.09 -17.09 0.66
N GLU A 80 1.30 -16.62 0.92
CA GLU A 80 2.57 -17.36 0.90
C GLU A 80 3.43 -16.85 2.08
N PRO A 81 3.11 -17.24 3.33
CA PRO A 81 3.77 -16.67 4.51
C PRO A 81 5.28 -16.94 4.57
N GLU A 82 5.75 -18.05 3.99
CA GLU A 82 7.18 -18.36 3.84
C GLU A 82 7.90 -17.39 2.91
N GLU A 83 7.15 -16.76 2.00
CA GLU A 83 7.65 -15.77 1.05
C GLU A 83 7.27 -14.32 1.46
N GLY A 84 6.86 -14.12 2.71
CA GLY A 84 6.56 -12.80 3.27
C GLY A 84 5.17 -12.27 2.93
N ILE A 85 4.28 -13.05 2.31
CA ILE A 85 2.93 -12.63 1.91
C ILE A 85 1.88 -13.23 2.87
N PHE A 86 1.32 -12.40 3.74
CA PHE A 86 0.44 -12.82 4.83
C PHE A 86 -1.06 -12.71 4.53
N CYS A 87 -1.44 -12.30 3.32
CA CYS A 87 -2.84 -12.21 2.92
C CYS A 87 -2.98 -12.34 1.40
N THR A 88 -3.93 -13.16 0.94
CA THR A 88 -4.35 -13.14 -0.46
C THR A 88 -5.07 -11.83 -0.74
N ALA A 89 -4.61 -11.11 -1.75
CA ALA A 89 -5.21 -9.85 -2.21
C ALA A 89 -6.14 -10.06 -3.42
N GLY A 90 -6.87 -9.00 -3.80
CA GLY A 90 -7.77 -9.00 -4.97
C GLY A 90 -9.22 -8.67 -4.60
N SER A 91 -9.71 -9.12 -3.45
CA SER A 91 -11.00 -8.68 -2.91
C SER A 91 -10.81 -7.38 -2.13
N MET A 92 -11.24 -6.25 -2.72
CA MET A 92 -11.09 -4.93 -2.09
C MET A 92 -11.77 -4.88 -0.72
N GLY A 93 -11.17 -4.13 0.22
CA GLY A 93 -11.67 -3.96 1.59
C GLY A 93 -11.35 -5.12 2.54
N HIS A 94 -10.77 -6.23 2.08
CA HIS A 94 -10.58 -7.42 2.92
C HIS A 94 -9.20 -7.51 3.61
N GLY A 95 -8.21 -6.74 3.19
CA GLY A 95 -6.92 -6.72 3.88
C GLY A 95 -6.99 -6.13 5.29
N LEU A 96 -7.80 -5.09 5.48
CA LEU A 96 -7.94 -4.45 6.80
C LEU A 96 -8.55 -5.38 7.86
N PRO A 97 -9.68 -6.07 7.64
CA PRO A 97 -10.22 -7.02 8.64
C PRO A 97 -9.28 -8.19 8.92
N VAL A 98 -8.52 -8.68 7.92
CA VAL A 98 -7.46 -9.69 8.16
C VAL A 98 -6.37 -9.10 9.06
N GLY A 99 -5.91 -7.88 8.80
CA GLY A 99 -4.93 -7.17 9.64
C GLY A 99 -5.42 -6.97 11.07
N ILE A 100 -6.70 -6.67 11.27
CA ILE A 100 -7.32 -6.57 12.60
C ILE A 100 -7.25 -7.91 13.33
N GLY A 101 -7.59 -9.01 12.66
CA GLY A 101 -7.49 -10.36 13.23
C GLY A 101 -6.07 -10.70 13.68
N MET A 102 -5.06 -10.38 12.85
CA MET A 102 -3.65 -10.59 13.17
C MET A 102 -3.20 -9.70 14.36
N ALA A 103 -3.57 -8.43 14.36
CA ALA A 103 -3.21 -7.50 15.43
C ALA A 103 -3.86 -7.90 16.76
N LEU A 104 -5.12 -8.33 16.73
CA LEU A 104 -5.83 -8.84 17.91
C LEU A 104 -5.17 -10.11 18.45
N ALA A 105 -4.86 -11.08 17.58
CA ALA A 105 -4.20 -12.33 17.97
C ALA A 105 -2.86 -12.04 18.67
N ARG A 106 -2.04 -11.13 18.11
CA ARG A 106 -0.78 -10.71 18.74
C ARG A 106 -1.00 -10.07 20.11
N LYS A 107 -1.97 -9.16 20.22
CA LYS A 107 -2.33 -8.51 21.49
C LYS A 107 -2.74 -9.53 22.55
N LEU A 108 -3.59 -10.50 22.19
CA LEU A 108 -4.07 -11.53 23.13
C LEU A 108 -2.96 -12.49 23.57
N ASN A 109 -1.99 -12.76 22.70
CA ASN A 109 -0.87 -13.65 22.97
C ASN A 109 0.36 -12.92 23.53
N ASN A 110 0.28 -11.61 23.81
CA ASN A 110 1.39 -10.77 24.25
C ASN A 110 2.62 -10.88 23.31
N GLN A 111 2.37 -10.98 22.00
CA GLN A 111 3.41 -10.99 20.97
C GLN A 111 3.77 -9.58 20.54
N GLU A 112 5.05 -9.35 20.38
CA GLU A 112 5.59 -8.09 19.86
C GLU A 112 5.31 -7.95 18.35
N GLY A 113 5.49 -6.72 17.84
CA GLY A 113 5.36 -6.37 16.43
C GLY A 113 4.00 -5.81 16.06
N LYS A 114 4.03 -5.05 14.98
CA LYS A 114 2.87 -4.36 14.40
C LYS A 114 2.34 -5.10 13.17
N VAL A 115 1.12 -4.78 12.80
CA VAL A 115 0.51 -5.18 11.55
C VAL A 115 0.26 -3.93 10.73
N PHE A 116 0.90 -3.87 9.57
CA PHE A 116 0.75 -2.80 8.59
C PHE A 116 -0.15 -3.26 7.45
N VAL A 117 -1.13 -2.45 7.08
CA VAL A 117 -2.05 -2.74 5.98
C VAL A 117 -2.04 -1.58 5.00
N LEU A 118 -1.56 -1.81 3.77
CA LEU A 118 -1.56 -0.80 2.71
C LEU A 118 -2.79 -0.97 1.81
N MET A 119 -3.65 0.03 1.83
CA MET A 119 -4.94 0.10 1.14
C MET A 119 -4.90 1.12 0.00
N GLY A 120 -5.82 1.01 -0.95
CA GLY A 120 -6.09 2.05 -1.94
C GLY A 120 -7.24 2.96 -1.52
N ASP A 121 -7.29 4.17 -2.03
CA ASP A 121 -8.36 5.14 -1.79
C ASP A 121 -9.72 4.66 -2.34
N GLY A 122 -9.75 4.08 -3.54
CA GLY A 122 -10.96 3.45 -4.09
C GLY A 122 -11.43 2.24 -3.28
N GLU A 123 -10.51 1.48 -2.68
CA GLU A 123 -10.82 0.37 -1.77
C GLU A 123 -11.53 0.84 -0.50
N CYS A 124 -11.29 2.07 -0.07
CA CYS A 124 -11.96 2.66 1.10
C CYS A 124 -13.47 2.89 0.89
N GLN A 125 -13.99 2.69 -0.31
CA GLN A 125 -15.42 2.72 -0.61
C GLN A 125 -16.15 1.44 -0.16
N GLU A 126 -15.42 0.34 0.09
CA GLU A 126 -15.99 -0.94 0.52
C GLU A 126 -16.52 -0.88 1.96
N GLY A 127 -17.70 -1.46 2.19
CA GLY A 127 -18.36 -1.49 3.51
C GLY A 127 -17.49 -2.16 4.59
N THR A 128 -16.76 -3.21 4.23
CA THR A 128 -15.83 -3.91 5.14
C THR A 128 -14.74 -3.01 5.71
N THR A 129 -14.31 -1.99 4.99
CA THR A 129 -13.37 -0.97 5.51
C THR A 129 -14.00 -0.19 6.66
N TRP A 130 -15.25 0.25 6.52
CA TRP A 130 -15.97 1.03 7.54
C TRP A 130 -16.30 0.21 8.78
N GLU A 131 -16.75 -1.03 8.61
CA GLU A 131 -16.96 -1.98 9.71
C GLU A 131 -15.65 -2.22 10.47
N SER A 132 -14.55 -2.39 9.74
CA SER A 132 -13.21 -2.59 10.28
C SER A 132 -12.73 -1.42 11.13
N LEU A 133 -12.98 -0.18 10.72
CA LEU A 133 -12.65 1.00 11.52
C LEU A 133 -13.33 0.97 12.88
N LEU A 134 -14.62 0.66 12.93
CA LEU A 134 -15.39 0.59 14.17
C LEU A 134 -14.85 -0.50 15.10
N ILE A 135 -14.59 -1.69 14.56
CA ILE A 135 -14.10 -2.84 15.32
C ILE A 135 -12.69 -2.57 15.88
N ALA A 136 -11.76 -2.09 15.06
CA ALA A 136 -10.38 -1.86 15.50
C ALA A 136 -10.28 -0.75 16.55
N GLY A 137 -11.07 0.31 16.41
CA GLY A 137 -11.18 1.38 17.39
C GLY A 137 -11.71 0.88 18.73
N GLN A 138 -12.80 0.08 18.71
CA GLN A 138 -13.37 -0.53 19.91
C GLN A 138 -12.37 -1.48 20.61
N LEU A 139 -11.63 -2.26 19.83
CA LEU A 139 -10.62 -3.21 20.36
C LEU A 139 -9.35 -2.51 20.83
N LYS A 140 -9.16 -1.22 20.51
CA LYS A 140 -7.98 -0.42 20.87
C LYS A 140 -6.69 -1.16 20.51
N LEU A 141 -6.44 -1.36 19.21
CA LEU A 141 -5.31 -2.13 18.70
C LEU A 141 -4.11 -1.20 18.41
N PRO A 142 -3.21 -0.93 19.37
CA PRO A 142 -2.08 0.00 19.16
C PRO A 142 -1.04 -0.56 18.18
N ASN A 143 -1.08 -1.84 17.94
CA ASN A 143 -0.22 -2.57 17.03
C ASN A 143 -0.79 -2.69 15.60
N LEU A 144 -1.85 -1.94 15.26
CA LEU A 144 -2.42 -1.88 13.91
C LEU A 144 -2.13 -0.52 13.28
N VAL A 145 -1.55 -0.54 12.09
CA VAL A 145 -1.29 0.63 11.25
C VAL A 145 -1.90 0.41 9.88
N ALA A 146 -2.97 1.13 9.56
CA ALA A 146 -3.58 1.17 8.24
C ALA A 146 -3.02 2.38 7.47
N ILE A 147 -2.56 2.17 6.24
CA ILE A 147 -2.02 3.21 5.36
C ILE A 147 -2.88 3.25 4.10
N VAL A 148 -3.42 4.40 3.76
CA VAL A 148 -4.16 4.61 2.52
C VAL A 148 -3.25 5.31 1.51
N ASP A 149 -2.96 4.63 0.41
CA ASP A 149 -2.36 5.23 -0.79
C ASP A 149 -3.42 6.09 -1.49
N ASN A 150 -3.50 7.36 -1.09
CA ASN A 150 -4.49 8.32 -1.57
C ASN A 150 -3.99 8.98 -2.87
N ASN A 151 -4.03 8.21 -3.97
CA ASN A 151 -3.56 8.67 -5.28
C ASN A 151 -4.66 9.30 -6.15
N GLY A 152 -5.91 9.33 -5.70
CA GLY A 152 -7.05 9.97 -6.35
C GLY A 152 -7.65 9.21 -7.53
N ILE A 153 -7.15 8.00 -7.86
CA ILE A 153 -7.60 7.27 -9.07
C ILE A 153 -7.84 5.79 -8.78
N GLN A 154 -9.05 5.34 -9.06
CA GLN A 154 -9.47 3.93 -9.02
C GLN A 154 -9.67 3.36 -10.43
N GLY A 155 -10.08 2.08 -10.53
CA GLY A 155 -10.27 1.40 -11.81
C GLY A 155 -11.24 2.09 -12.77
N SER A 156 -12.29 2.71 -12.23
CA SER A 156 -13.35 3.38 -13.01
C SER A 156 -13.07 4.85 -13.33
N GLY A 157 -11.96 5.45 -12.82
CA GLY A 157 -11.64 6.86 -13.03
C GLY A 157 -11.17 7.58 -11.76
N PHE A 158 -11.40 8.88 -11.70
CA PHE A 158 -11.03 9.67 -10.53
C PHE A 158 -11.97 9.42 -9.34
N VAL A 159 -11.39 9.16 -8.17
CA VAL A 159 -12.14 8.94 -6.92
C VAL A 159 -13.08 10.11 -6.62
N LYS A 160 -12.63 11.34 -6.86
CA LYS A 160 -13.43 12.57 -6.63
C LYS A 160 -14.74 12.63 -7.44
N ASP A 161 -14.74 11.98 -8.62
CA ASP A 161 -15.88 12.02 -9.54
C ASP A 161 -16.83 10.81 -9.35
N ILE A 162 -16.36 9.79 -8.61
CA ILE A 162 -17.11 8.54 -8.36
C ILE A 162 -17.68 8.55 -6.93
N LEU A 163 -16.81 8.46 -5.93
CA LEU A 163 -17.23 8.49 -4.52
C LEU A 163 -16.06 8.96 -3.63
N PRO A 164 -15.95 10.27 -3.30
CA PRO A 164 -14.84 10.84 -2.52
C PRO A 164 -15.00 10.54 -1.02
N VAL A 165 -14.64 9.35 -0.57
CA VAL A 165 -14.87 8.88 0.80
C VAL A 165 -13.81 9.30 1.82
N ILE A 166 -12.61 9.70 1.41
CA ILE A 166 -11.47 9.90 2.32
C ILE A 166 -11.76 10.90 3.45
N PRO A 167 -12.34 12.09 3.22
CA PRO A 167 -12.65 13.01 4.33
C PRO A 167 -13.63 12.42 5.34
N ALA A 168 -14.64 11.69 4.87
CA ALA A 168 -15.61 11.02 5.74
C ALA A 168 -14.96 9.85 6.50
N LEU A 169 -14.08 9.09 5.84
CA LEU A 169 -13.32 8.00 6.44
C LEU A 169 -12.43 8.49 7.59
N MET A 170 -11.72 9.60 7.39
CA MET A 170 -10.88 10.22 8.43
C MET A 170 -11.72 10.58 9.65
N SER A 171 -12.83 11.29 9.46
CA SER A 171 -13.73 11.69 10.56
C SER A 171 -14.34 10.49 11.28
N ALA A 172 -14.72 9.44 10.54
CA ALA A 172 -15.24 8.20 11.11
C ALA A 172 -14.16 7.46 11.94
N ALA A 173 -12.94 7.40 11.43
CA ALA A 173 -11.82 6.78 12.13
C ALA A 173 -11.50 7.51 13.44
N GLU A 174 -11.42 8.84 13.44
CA GLU A 174 -11.23 9.64 14.64
C GLU A 174 -12.34 9.39 15.67
N SER A 175 -13.60 9.41 15.22
CA SER A 175 -14.78 9.15 16.07
C SER A 175 -14.77 7.72 16.62
N ALA A 176 -14.24 6.76 15.87
CA ALA A 176 -14.07 5.37 16.31
C ALA A 176 -12.85 5.18 17.24
N GLY A 177 -12.06 6.22 17.49
CA GLY A 177 -10.92 6.17 18.40
C GLY A 177 -9.58 5.87 17.77
N TRP A 178 -9.43 6.02 16.45
CA TRP A 178 -8.13 5.93 15.77
C TRP A 178 -7.32 7.22 15.94
N ARG A 179 -6.00 7.08 15.85
CA ARG A 179 -5.11 8.20 15.55
C ARG A 179 -5.09 8.35 14.02
N VAL A 180 -5.48 9.52 13.52
CA VAL A 180 -5.46 9.81 12.08
C VAL A 180 -4.34 10.79 11.78
N VAL A 181 -3.53 10.50 10.75
CA VAL A 181 -2.39 11.32 10.33
C VAL A 181 -2.40 11.42 8.79
N GLU A 182 -2.16 12.61 8.27
CA GLU A 182 -1.94 12.84 6.85
C GLU A 182 -0.47 13.13 6.58
N ILE A 183 0.09 12.54 5.51
CA ILE A 183 1.50 12.68 5.12
C ILE A 183 1.65 12.85 3.60
N ASP A 184 2.79 13.37 3.16
CA ASP A 184 3.23 13.20 1.77
C ASP A 184 3.81 11.78 1.61
N GLY A 185 3.14 10.94 0.82
CA GLY A 185 3.54 9.55 0.60
C GLY A 185 4.77 9.38 -0.31
N HIS A 186 5.30 10.46 -0.89
CA HIS A 186 6.48 10.43 -1.76
C HIS A 186 7.77 10.92 -1.10
N ASN A 187 7.73 11.21 0.18
CA ASN A 187 8.91 11.61 0.95
C ASN A 187 9.12 10.69 2.17
N SER A 188 9.90 11.15 3.15
CA SER A 188 10.21 10.38 4.36
C SER A 188 9.25 10.63 5.53
N ASP A 189 8.14 11.34 5.35
CA ASP A 189 7.22 11.70 6.46
C ASP A 189 6.74 10.48 7.25
N LEU A 190 6.59 9.32 6.57
CA LEU A 190 6.24 8.08 7.25
C LEU A 190 7.27 7.68 8.31
N LEU A 191 8.55 8.02 8.11
CA LEU A 191 9.63 7.69 9.02
C LEU A 191 9.57 8.53 10.31
N ASP A 192 9.04 9.74 10.22
CA ASP A 192 8.93 10.67 11.34
C ASP A 192 7.75 10.34 12.27
N LEU A 193 6.86 9.43 11.85
CA LEU A 193 5.75 9.01 12.68
C LEU A 193 6.23 8.14 13.84
N ASP A 194 5.99 8.61 15.06
CA ASP A 194 6.10 7.77 16.24
C ASP A 194 4.89 6.82 16.31
N LEU A 195 5.12 5.59 15.88
CA LEU A 195 4.11 4.53 15.88
C LEU A 195 4.12 3.70 17.17
N ASP A 196 5.14 3.86 18.02
CA ASP A 196 5.31 3.07 19.24
C ASP A 196 4.58 3.68 20.44
N SER A 197 4.52 5.00 20.52
CA SER A 197 3.83 5.69 21.61
C SER A 197 2.30 5.67 21.50
N SER A 198 1.74 5.20 20.37
CA SER A 198 0.29 5.19 20.18
C SER A 198 -0.37 4.11 21.04
N SER A 199 -1.37 4.50 21.81
CA SER A 199 -2.27 3.56 22.53
C SER A 199 -3.50 3.14 21.71
N ARG A 200 -3.58 3.56 20.45
CA ARG A 200 -4.72 3.41 19.54
C ARG A 200 -4.26 2.93 18.16
N PRO A 201 -5.14 2.28 17.37
CA PRO A 201 -4.80 2.01 15.99
C PRO A 201 -4.50 3.31 15.23
N THR A 202 -3.60 3.27 14.26
CA THR A 202 -3.20 4.44 13.48
C THR A 202 -3.67 4.30 12.02
N LEU A 203 -4.38 5.32 11.52
CA LEU A 203 -4.74 5.47 10.12
C LEU A 203 -3.85 6.57 9.51
N VAL A 204 -3.06 6.21 8.52
CA VAL A 204 -2.21 7.14 7.77
C VAL A 204 -2.82 7.37 6.40
N ILE A 205 -3.12 8.61 6.06
CA ILE A 205 -3.53 9.00 4.70
C ILE A 205 -2.28 9.53 3.99
N ALA A 206 -1.71 8.72 3.12
CA ALA A 206 -0.53 9.07 2.36
C ALA A 206 -0.95 9.70 1.02
N GLN A 207 -0.76 11.00 0.88
CA GLN A 207 -1.02 11.72 -0.37
C GLN A 207 0.02 11.31 -1.41
N THR A 208 -0.43 10.74 -2.52
CA THR A 208 0.44 10.21 -3.56
C THR A 208 -0.03 10.60 -4.97
N ILE A 209 0.78 10.27 -5.95
CA ILE A 209 0.48 10.48 -7.36
C ILE A 209 0.46 9.13 -8.05
N LYS A 210 -0.67 8.73 -8.61
CA LYS A 210 -0.76 7.51 -9.42
C LYS A 210 0.21 7.56 -10.59
N GLY A 211 1.04 6.52 -10.75
CA GLY A 211 2.02 6.46 -11.83
C GLY A 211 3.28 7.31 -11.60
N LYS A 212 3.57 7.69 -10.35
CA LYS A 212 4.70 8.55 -9.96
C LYS A 212 6.03 8.14 -10.59
N GLY A 213 6.70 9.12 -11.19
CA GLY A 213 8.03 8.95 -11.77
C GLY A 213 8.05 8.70 -13.29
N VAL A 214 6.88 8.53 -13.91
CA VAL A 214 6.75 8.40 -15.36
C VAL A 214 5.71 9.39 -15.85
N SER A 215 6.15 10.40 -16.58
CA SER A 215 5.37 11.60 -16.90
C SER A 215 4.03 11.31 -17.56
N PHE A 216 3.97 10.36 -18.48
CA PHE A 216 2.74 9.97 -19.18
C PHE A 216 1.81 9.06 -18.38
N MET A 217 2.27 8.58 -17.21
CA MET A 217 1.48 7.78 -16.26
C MET A 217 0.89 8.62 -15.13
N GLU A 218 1.58 9.70 -14.74
CA GLU A 218 1.19 10.52 -13.58
C GLU A 218 -0.22 11.09 -13.74
N ASN A 219 -1.10 10.75 -12.79
CA ASN A 219 -2.50 11.20 -12.76
C ASN A 219 -3.35 10.84 -13.99
N VAL A 220 -2.98 9.79 -14.72
CA VAL A 220 -3.72 9.32 -15.90
C VAL A 220 -4.48 8.03 -15.58
N PRO A 221 -5.84 8.03 -15.52
CA PRO A 221 -6.66 6.87 -15.14
C PRO A 221 -6.39 5.61 -15.95
N LYS A 222 -6.09 5.76 -17.25
CA LYS A 222 -5.76 4.64 -18.14
C LYS A 222 -4.64 3.74 -17.58
N TRP A 223 -3.69 4.31 -16.82
CA TRP A 223 -2.57 3.57 -16.24
C TRP A 223 -2.92 2.83 -14.94
N HIS A 224 -4.21 2.79 -14.61
CA HIS A 224 -4.66 1.84 -13.58
C HIS A 224 -4.40 0.40 -14.01
N SER A 225 -4.68 0.05 -15.29
CA SER A 225 -4.54 -1.31 -15.81
C SER A 225 -4.12 -1.35 -17.30
N ASN A 226 -3.06 -0.63 -17.66
CA ASN A 226 -2.57 -0.58 -19.04
C ASN A 226 -1.23 -1.31 -19.19
N TRP A 227 -0.98 -1.83 -20.39
CA TRP A 227 0.29 -2.45 -20.77
C TRP A 227 1.34 -1.39 -21.09
N LEU A 228 2.58 -1.67 -20.69
CA LEU A 228 3.74 -0.86 -21.02
C LEU A 228 4.59 -1.60 -22.08
N ALA A 229 4.68 -1.05 -23.30
CA ALA A 229 5.41 -1.66 -24.40
C ALA A 229 5.91 -0.63 -25.40
N GLY A 230 6.89 -1.00 -26.23
CA GLY A 230 7.42 -0.21 -27.33
C GLY A 230 8.04 1.12 -26.88
N ASP A 231 7.71 2.19 -27.58
CA ASP A 231 8.28 3.53 -27.33
C ASP A 231 7.96 4.04 -25.94
N LEU A 232 6.76 3.74 -25.41
CA LEU A 232 6.37 4.16 -24.05
C LEU A 232 7.21 3.46 -22.97
N GLU A 233 7.59 2.21 -23.19
CA GLU A 233 8.50 1.52 -22.26
C GLU A 233 9.90 2.14 -22.29
N THR A 234 10.42 2.41 -23.49
CA THR A 234 11.72 3.09 -23.64
C THR A 234 11.70 4.43 -22.94
N GLN A 235 10.64 5.24 -23.14
CA GLN A 235 10.48 6.52 -22.47
C GLN A 235 10.42 6.35 -20.95
N ALA A 236 9.63 5.41 -20.41
CA ALA A 236 9.53 5.18 -18.96
C ALA A 236 10.89 4.84 -18.35
N LEU A 237 11.66 3.96 -19.01
CA LEU A 237 12.99 3.58 -18.56
C LEU A 237 13.99 4.75 -18.62
N GLU A 238 13.88 5.65 -19.62
CA GLU A 238 14.70 6.86 -19.70
C GLU A 238 14.37 7.85 -18.57
N GLU A 239 13.09 8.09 -18.29
CA GLU A 239 12.66 9.00 -17.21
C GLU A 239 13.06 8.47 -15.82
N LEU A 240 13.22 7.18 -15.68
CA LEU A 240 13.65 6.52 -14.45
C LEU A 240 15.18 6.35 -14.32
N LYS A 241 15.99 6.82 -15.25
CA LYS A 241 17.46 6.87 -15.10
C LYS A 241 17.84 7.92 -14.06
#